data_da29b17b4ed5f80f20589994f4b7c460
#
_entry.id   da29b17b4ed5f80f20589994f4b7c460
#
_cell.length_a   1.000
_cell.length_b   1.000
_cell.length_c   1.000
_cell.angle_alpha   90.00
_cell.angle_beta   90.00
_cell.angle_gamma   90.00
#
_symmetry.space_group_name_H-M   'P 1'
#
loop_
_entity.id
_entity.type
_entity.pdbx_description
1 polymer ?
#
loop_
_entity_poly.entity_id
_entity_poly.type
_entity_poly.pdbx_seq_one_letter_code
_entity_poly.pdbx_strand_id
1 'polypeptide(L)'
;MVEKKTIKLDDVAELAGVSKTTVSRVLNNRGYLSDKTIKKVHDAMDKLNYRPNVIARQLFKQKTNLVALVFPTVDNPFFAELEAELEKRFDQLGYRVLMGNSQNNPAKEQDYLKLLLNHQVDGLIVGSHNQGISEYQKKTRPIVSIERFVGKQIPVVSSDNYQGGLLAVQRLLNDGCKHIIHTNYPINLVSPNELRQQAYEDLMNRHHRKPITYSVSFDVSDEEKERVFRKMFREHPEVDGIFADNDTNASLIIRVGKEFNRHVPDDLKVVGYDGANITRTLSPELTTIQQPIPEMATKAVELLLQLIDGKTDVKSVTLPVKMINSTTA
;
A
#
# COMPACT_ATOMS: atom_id res chain seq x y z
N MET A 1 39.49 -28.85 -3.69
CA MET A 1 38.40 -28.12 -3.02
C MET A 1 38.11 -28.83 -1.72
N VAL A 2 38.38 -28.18 -0.58
CA VAL A 2 38.03 -28.80 0.76
C VAL A 2 36.53 -28.71 0.91
N GLU A 3 35.82 -29.82 0.97
CA GLU A 3 34.41 -29.88 1.33
C GLU A 3 34.22 -29.18 2.69
N LYS A 4 33.58 -28.03 2.72
CA LYS A 4 33.18 -27.37 3.95
C LYS A 4 32.12 -28.25 4.61
N LYS A 5 32.51 -29.04 5.60
CA LYS A 5 31.58 -29.84 6.41
C LYS A 5 30.52 -28.90 7.00
N THR A 6 29.28 -29.07 6.55
CA THR A 6 28.15 -28.28 7.07
C THR A 6 27.89 -28.71 8.52
N ILE A 7 28.11 -27.82 9.46
CA ILE A 7 27.89 -28.08 10.89
C ILE A 7 26.39 -28.28 11.13
N LYS A 8 26.06 -29.36 11.83
CA LYS A 8 24.69 -29.77 12.09
C LYS A 8 24.33 -29.55 13.57
N LEU A 9 23.05 -29.65 13.89
CA LEU A 9 22.54 -29.56 15.27
C LEU A 9 23.17 -30.63 16.20
N ASP A 10 23.53 -31.77 15.62
CA ASP A 10 24.17 -32.88 16.34
C ASP A 10 25.59 -32.50 16.80
N ASP A 11 26.36 -31.79 16.00
CA ASP A 11 27.70 -31.32 16.35
C ASP A 11 27.64 -30.32 17.53
N VAL A 12 26.60 -29.47 17.58
CA VAL A 12 26.38 -28.55 18.71
C VAL A 12 26.00 -29.33 19.97
N ALA A 13 25.14 -30.35 19.85
CA ALA A 13 24.73 -31.19 20.97
C ALA A 13 25.92 -31.93 21.58
N GLU A 14 26.78 -32.50 20.76
CA GLU A 14 28.01 -33.17 21.17
C GLU A 14 28.97 -32.23 21.89
N LEU A 15 29.26 -31.04 21.32
CA LEU A 15 30.18 -30.07 21.95
C LEU A 15 29.60 -29.49 23.25
N ALA A 16 28.29 -29.29 23.35
CA ALA A 16 27.64 -28.77 24.55
C ALA A 16 27.44 -29.85 25.65
N GLY A 17 27.65 -31.12 25.31
CA GLY A 17 27.40 -32.26 26.22
C GLY A 17 25.94 -32.44 26.62
N VAL A 18 25.00 -32.19 25.66
CA VAL A 18 23.56 -32.31 25.87
C VAL A 18 22.91 -33.07 24.70
N SER A 19 21.66 -33.46 24.86
CA SER A 19 20.92 -34.12 23.78
C SER A 19 20.54 -33.13 22.67
N LYS A 20 20.37 -33.58 21.43
CA LYS A 20 19.83 -32.84 20.31
C LYS A 20 18.49 -32.16 20.65
N THR A 21 17.63 -32.87 21.39
CA THR A 21 16.36 -32.36 21.89
C THR A 21 16.56 -31.16 22.83
N THR A 22 17.58 -31.22 23.70
CA THR A 22 17.92 -30.10 24.60
C THR A 22 18.38 -28.88 23.80
N VAL A 23 19.25 -29.04 22.81
CA VAL A 23 19.65 -27.94 21.91
C VAL A 23 18.44 -27.36 21.22
N SER A 24 17.56 -28.19 20.65
CA SER A 24 16.33 -27.73 19.99
C SER A 24 15.41 -26.97 20.97
N ARG A 25 15.32 -27.40 22.24
CA ARG A 25 14.53 -26.69 23.27
C ARG A 25 15.14 -25.33 23.62
N VAL A 26 16.48 -25.23 23.75
CA VAL A 26 17.18 -23.95 23.94
C VAL A 26 16.87 -22.99 22.79
N LEU A 27 17.05 -23.44 21.53
CA LEU A 27 16.82 -22.62 20.32
C LEU A 27 15.38 -22.15 20.15
N ASN A 28 14.41 -22.88 20.70
CA ASN A 28 12.99 -22.56 20.57
C ASN A 28 12.36 -22.00 21.84
N ASN A 29 13.16 -21.74 22.90
CA ASN A 29 12.69 -21.29 24.20
C ASN A 29 11.55 -22.15 24.77
N ARG A 30 11.68 -23.48 24.68
CA ARG A 30 10.63 -24.42 25.10
C ARG A 30 10.97 -25.13 26.42
N GLY A 31 10.04 -25.02 27.37
CA GLY A 31 10.13 -25.66 28.67
C GLY A 31 11.18 -25.02 29.56
N TYR A 32 11.21 -25.49 30.84
CA TYR A 32 12.20 -25.01 31.79
C TYR A 32 13.59 -25.58 31.45
N LEU A 33 14.57 -24.72 31.32
CA LEU A 33 15.98 -25.04 31.10
C LEU A 33 16.82 -24.18 32.06
N SER A 34 17.83 -24.79 32.70
CA SER A 34 18.71 -24.02 33.58
C SER A 34 19.60 -23.08 32.76
N ASP A 35 19.92 -21.89 33.31
CA ASP A 35 20.82 -20.90 32.69
C ASP A 35 22.15 -21.53 32.29
N LYS A 36 22.65 -22.46 33.12
CA LYS A 36 23.88 -23.22 32.84
C LYS A 36 23.78 -24.04 31.56
N THR A 37 22.62 -24.67 31.32
CA THR A 37 22.39 -25.46 30.10
C THR A 37 22.26 -24.53 28.87
N ILE A 38 21.53 -23.43 29.02
CA ILE A 38 21.36 -22.42 27.93
C ILE A 38 22.74 -21.88 27.55
N LYS A 39 23.54 -21.46 28.52
CA LYS A 39 24.90 -20.94 28.27
C LYS A 39 25.79 -21.98 27.56
N LYS A 40 25.81 -23.23 28.02
CA LYS A 40 26.62 -24.30 27.36
C LYS A 40 26.26 -24.47 25.88
N VAL A 41 24.98 -24.41 25.52
CA VAL A 41 24.52 -24.53 24.14
C VAL A 41 24.96 -23.32 23.31
N HIS A 42 24.78 -22.10 23.83
CA HIS A 42 25.23 -20.89 23.13
C HIS A 42 26.76 -20.86 22.94
N ASP A 43 27.53 -21.18 23.99
CA ASP A 43 29.00 -21.26 23.89
C ASP A 43 29.45 -22.28 22.83
N ALA A 44 28.76 -23.42 22.71
CA ALA A 44 29.05 -24.42 21.69
C ALA A 44 28.69 -23.94 20.28
N MET A 45 27.57 -23.25 20.13
CA MET A 45 27.17 -22.63 18.85
C MET A 45 28.19 -21.59 18.38
N ASP A 46 28.64 -20.73 19.29
CA ASP A 46 29.64 -19.70 18.96
C ASP A 46 30.99 -20.30 18.56
N LYS A 47 31.45 -21.32 19.30
CA LYS A 47 32.70 -22.05 18.98
C LYS A 47 32.65 -22.73 17.61
N LEU A 48 31.51 -23.29 17.24
CA LEU A 48 31.30 -23.96 15.96
C LEU A 48 30.90 -23.00 14.84
N ASN A 49 30.70 -21.71 15.14
CA ASN A 49 30.06 -20.75 14.24
C ASN A 49 28.75 -21.31 13.64
N TYR A 50 28.01 -22.06 14.46
CA TYR A 50 26.74 -22.65 14.07
C TYR A 50 25.64 -21.59 14.05
N ARG A 51 24.99 -21.46 12.92
CA ARG A 51 23.77 -20.67 12.77
C ARG A 51 22.58 -21.60 12.62
N PRO A 52 21.53 -21.47 13.48
CA PRO A 52 20.34 -22.28 13.34
C PRO A 52 19.74 -22.13 11.93
N ASN A 53 19.38 -23.24 11.32
CA ASN A 53 18.72 -23.21 10.01
C ASN A 53 17.31 -22.63 10.18
N VAL A 54 17.13 -21.39 9.70
CA VAL A 54 15.86 -20.67 9.78
C VAL A 54 14.75 -21.44 9.06
N ILE A 55 15.06 -22.06 7.91
CA ILE A 55 14.11 -22.82 7.11
C ILE A 55 13.59 -24.03 7.89
N ALA A 56 14.49 -24.80 8.55
CA ALA A 56 14.08 -25.94 9.37
C ALA A 56 13.18 -25.52 10.55
N ARG A 57 13.45 -24.35 11.14
CA ARG A 57 12.64 -23.78 12.23
C ARG A 57 11.28 -23.29 11.73
N GLN A 58 11.23 -22.68 10.55
CA GLN A 58 10.00 -22.24 9.89
C GLN A 58 9.10 -23.43 9.55
N LEU A 59 9.66 -24.51 8.97
CA LEU A 59 8.94 -25.76 8.69
C LEU A 59 8.33 -26.35 9.98
N PHE A 60 9.08 -26.33 11.09
CA PHE A 60 8.58 -26.87 12.34
C PHE A 60 7.48 -26.02 12.99
N LYS A 61 7.55 -24.68 12.83
CA LYS A 61 6.57 -23.73 13.37
C LYS A 61 5.39 -23.49 12.44
N GLN A 62 5.46 -23.91 11.18
CA GLN A 62 4.52 -23.59 10.10
C GLN A 62 4.28 -22.08 9.96
N LYS A 63 5.28 -21.26 10.34
CA LYS A 63 5.29 -19.80 10.20
C LYS A 63 6.63 -19.35 9.65
N THR A 64 6.58 -18.52 8.62
CA THR A 64 7.79 -17.96 8.00
C THR A 64 8.22 -16.66 8.67
N ASN A 65 7.31 -15.97 9.35
CA ASN A 65 7.41 -14.60 9.82
C ASN A 65 7.80 -13.65 8.66
N LEU A 66 7.31 -13.94 7.47
CA LEU A 66 7.47 -13.13 6.27
C LEU A 66 6.09 -12.81 5.72
N VAL A 67 5.84 -11.56 5.40
CA VAL A 67 4.64 -11.08 4.71
C VAL A 67 5.04 -10.41 3.40
N ALA A 68 4.19 -10.48 2.39
CA ALA A 68 4.43 -9.78 1.14
C ALA A 68 3.52 -8.57 1.01
N LEU A 69 4.09 -7.46 0.51
CA LEU A 69 3.37 -6.25 0.10
C LEU A 69 3.47 -6.17 -1.42
N VAL A 70 2.32 -6.04 -2.12
CA VAL A 70 2.30 -5.96 -3.58
C VAL A 70 1.50 -4.74 -4.00
N PHE A 71 2.21 -3.72 -4.45
CA PHE A 71 1.65 -2.45 -4.90
C PHE A 71 2.01 -2.20 -6.37
N PRO A 72 1.38 -1.22 -7.04
CA PRO A 72 1.69 -0.91 -8.43
C PRO A 72 3.13 -0.47 -8.62
N THR A 73 3.61 0.42 -7.75
CA THR A 73 4.93 1.03 -7.80
C THR A 73 5.30 1.65 -6.46
N VAL A 74 6.59 1.75 -6.16
CA VAL A 74 7.13 2.54 -5.02
C VAL A 74 7.37 4.00 -5.37
N ASP A 75 7.24 4.40 -6.64
CA ASP A 75 7.49 5.79 -7.08
C ASP A 75 6.35 6.74 -6.72
N ASN A 76 5.17 6.21 -6.41
CA ASN A 76 4.04 7.02 -5.99
C ASN A 76 4.15 7.34 -4.47
N PRO A 77 4.07 8.62 -4.06
CA PRO A 77 4.23 9.04 -2.67
C PRO A 77 3.28 8.36 -1.67
N PHE A 78 2.03 8.11 -2.07
CA PHE A 78 1.05 7.40 -1.24
C PHE A 78 1.50 5.96 -0.94
N PHE A 79 1.88 5.21 -1.98
CA PHE A 79 2.33 3.83 -1.80
C PHE A 79 3.64 3.76 -1.05
N ALA A 80 4.59 4.66 -1.33
CA ALA A 80 5.88 4.71 -0.63
C ALA A 80 5.71 4.95 0.87
N GLU A 81 4.87 5.90 1.28
CA GLU A 81 4.59 6.16 2.70
C GLU A 81 3.84 4.99 3.34
N LEU A 82 2.86 4.42 2.64
CA LEU A 82 2.10 3.26 3.12
C LEU A 82 3.01 2.03 3.33
N GLU A 83 3.91 1.75 2.39
CA GLU A 83 4.89 0.65 2.51
C GLU A 83 5.82 0.84 3.70
N ALA A 84 6.34 2.06 3.89
CA ALA A 84 7.20 2.39 5.04
C ALA A 84 6.45 2.21 6.38
N GLU A 85 5.19 2.64 6.45
CA GLU A 85 4.37 2.48 7.65
C GLU A 85 3.96 1.02 7.92
N LEU A 86 3.73 0.23 6.87
CA LEU A 86 3.47 -1.21 6.99
C LEU A 86 4.72 -1.95 7.46
N GLU A 87 5.87 -1.72 6.82
CA GLU A 87 7.15 -2.34 7.17
C GLU A 87 7.51 -2.10 8.62
N LYS A 88 7.47 -0.85 9.07
CA LYS A 88 7.72 -0.44 10.45
C LYS A 88 6.86 -1.22 11.47
N ARG A 89 5.58 -1.42 11.17
CA ARG A 89 4.66 -2.14 12.08
C ARG A 89 4.93 -3.64 12.07
N PHE A 90 5.22 -4.21 10.92
CA PHE A 90 5.57 -5.62 10.82
C PHE A 90 6.91 -5.94 11.52
N ASP A 91 7.91 -5.07 11.39
CA ASP A 91 9.19 -5.25 12.10
C ASP A 91 9.00 -5.25 13.62
N GLN A 92 8.18 -4.35 14.18
CA GLN A 92 7.83 -4.31 15.60
C GLN A 92 7.17 -5.61 16.08
N LEU A 93 6.51 -6.35 15.20
CA LEU A 93 5.84 -7.62 15.48
C LEU A 93 6.72 -8.84 15.15
N GLY A 94 7.97 -8.61 14.74
CA GLY A 94 8.94 -9.65 14.40
C GLY A 94 8.72 -10.31 13.04
N TYR A 95 7.94 -9.69 12.15
CA TYR A 95 7.80 -10.07 10.77
C TYR A 95 8.81 -9.35 9.88
N ARG A 96 9.22 -10.00 8.81
CA ARG A 96 9.95 -9.39 7.70
C ARG A 96 8.99 -9.11 6.55
N VAL A 97 9.34 -8.14 5.73
CA VAL A 97 8.52 -7.72 4.59
C VAL A 97 9.24 -8.03 3.28
N LEU A 98 8.52 -8.64 2.35
CA LEU A 98 8.91 -8.79 0.95
C LEU A 98 8.11 -7.77 0.13
N MET A 99 8.78 -6.76 -0.41
CA MET A 99 8.13 -5.73 -1.24
C MET A 99 8.11 -6.18 -2.71
N GLY A 100 6.98 -5.94 -3.37
CA GLY A 100 6.76 -6.28 -4.77
C GLY A 100 6.07 -5.18 -5.55
N ASN A 101 6.69 -4.75 -6.66
CA ASN A 101 6.10 -3.85 -7.63
C ASN A 101 5.42 -4.64 -8.74
N SER A 102 4.08 -4.60 -8.78
CA SER A 102 3.32 -5.33 -9.80
C SER A 102 3.39 -4.69 -11.19
N GLN A 103 3.62 -3.37 -11.26
CA GLN A 103 3.73 -2.61 -12.52
C GLN A 103 2.58 -2.92 -13.49
N ASN A 104 1.35 -3.03 -12.98
CA ASN A 104 0.16 -3.44 -13.74
C ASN A 104 0.30 -4.75 -14.52
N ASN A 105 1.20 -5.63 -14.07
CA ASN A 105 1.39 -6.94 -14.65
C ASN A 105 0.70 -8.02 -13.79
N PRO A 106 -0.44 -8.59 -14.22
CA PRO A 106 -1.16 -9.61 -13.47
C PRO A 106 -0.31 -10.85 -13.17
N ALA A 107 0.61 -11.22 -14.07
CA ALA A 107 1.47 -12.39 -13.86
C ALA A 107 2.45 -12.17 -12.70
N LYS A 108 3.00 -10.97 -12.56
CA LYS A 108 3.84 -10.63 -11.40
C LYS A 108 3.05 -10.73 -10.09
N GLU A 109 1.84 -10.22 -10.05
CA GLU A 109 0.98 -10.30 -8.86
C GLU A 109 0.62 -11.77 -8.52
N GLN A 110 0.33 -12.60 -9.55
CA GLN A 110 0.12 -14.03 -9.37
C GLN A 110 1.33 -14.75 -8.78
N ASP A 111 2.55 -14.35 -9.12
CA ASP A 111 3.75 -14.96 -8.56
C ASP A 111 3.86 -14.70 -7.05
N TYR A 112 3.50 -13.51 -6.56
CA TYR A 112 3.40 -13.25 -5.12
C TYR A 112 2.28 -14.06 -4.46
N LEU A 113 1.14 -14.23 -5.12
CA LEU A 113 0.09 -15.12 -4.64
C LEU A 113 0.56 -16.58 -4.52
N LYS A 114 1.40 -17.04 -5.46
CA LYS A 114 2.02 -18.38 -5.36
C LYS A 114 2.92 -18.52 -4.14
N LEU A 115 3.63 -17.45 -3.71
CA LEU A 115 4.40 -17.49 -2.46
C LEU A 115 3.51 -17.79 -1.26
N LEU A 116 2.34 -17.15 -1.19
CA LEU A 116 1.36 -17.41 -0.13
C LEU A 116 0.81 -18.85 -0.22
N LEU A 117 0.49 -19.31 -1.44
CA LEU A 117 -0.01 -20.66 -1.69
C LEU A 117 0.97 -21.75 -1.28
N ASN A 118 2.24 -21.49 -1.47
CA ASN A 118 3.35 -22.41 -1.17
C ASN A 118 3.88 -22.23 0.26
N HIS A 119 3.18 -21.46 1.12
CA HIS A 119 3.60 -21.17 2.50
C HIS A 119 5.00 -20.55 2.60
N GLN A 120 5.43 -19.80 1.61
CA GLN A 120 6.69 -19.06 1.60
C GLN A 120 6.55 -17.68 2.26
N VAL A 121 5.32 -17.19 2.36
CA VAL A 121 4.93 -16.04 3.18
C VAL A 121 3.70 -16.39 4.00
N ASP A 122 3.53 -15.75 5.16
CA ASP A 122 2.40 -16.00 6.06
C ASP A 122 1.14 -15.21 5.66
N GLY A 123 1.33 -14.11 4.94
CA GLY A 123 0.22 -13.25 4.51
C GLY A 123 0.62 -12.29 3.39
N LEU A 124 -0.39 -11.65 2.80
CA LEU A 124 -0.24 -10.73 1.67
C LEU A 124 -1.08 -9.47 1.88
N ILE A 125 -0.48 -8.30 1.68
CA ILE A 125 -1.21 -7.05 1.50
C ILE A 125 -1.08 -6.62 0.04
N VAL A 126 -2.20 -6.34 -0.61
CA VAL A 126 -2.25 -6.00 -2.04
C VAL A 126 -2.99 -4.69 -2.26
N GLY A 127 -2.40 -3.82 -3.10
CA GLY A 127 -2.99 -2.56 -3.54
C GLY A 127 -2.80 -2.33 -5.04
N SER A 128 -2.34 -3.34 -5.78
CA SER A 128 -2.12 -3.25 -7.22
C SER A 128 -3.44 -3.23 -8.01
N HIS A 129 -3.44 -2.64 -9.20
CA HIS A 129 -4.64 -2.42 -10.02
C HIS A 129 -4.90 -3.52 -11.06
N ASN A 130 -4.26 -4.70 -10.93
CA ASN A 130 -4.46 -5.81 -11.86
C ASN A 130 -5.85 -6.46 -11.70
N GLN A 131 -6.43 -6.92 -12.81
CA GLN A 131 -7.73 -7.58 -12.83
C GLN A 131 -7.62 -9.04 -13.31
N GLY A 132 -8.71 -9.80 -13.14
CA GLY A 132 -8.83 -11.14 -13.68
C GLY A 132 -8.01 -12.21 -12.99
N ILE A 133 -7.49 -11.94 -11.80
CA ILE A 133 -6.70 -12.91 -11.03
C ILE A 133 -7.65 -13.84 -10.28
N SER A 134 -7.85 -15.05 -10.83
CA SER A 134 -8.81 -16.04 -10.31
C SER A 134 -8.47 -16.54 -8.90
N GLU A 135 -7.22 -16.46 -8.51
CA GLU A 135 -6.72 -16.89 -7.19
C GLU A 135 -7.39 -16.16 -6.03
N TYR A 136 -7.79 -14.91 -6.22
CA TYR A 136 -8.51 -14.11 -5.22
C TYR A 136 -9.94 -14.62 -4.94
N GLN A 137 -10.51 -15.39 -5.87
CA GLN A 137 -11.85 -15.97 -5.71
C GLN A 137 -11.84 -17.30 -4.95
N LYS A 138 -10.65 -17.86 -4.68
CA LYS A 138 -10.50 -19.13 -3.97
C LYS A 138 -10.46 -18.87 -2.47
N LYS A 139 -10.90 -19.86 -1.66
CA LYS A 139 -11.08 -19.85 -0.19
C LYS A 139 -10.31 -18.78 0.60
N THR A 140 -10.89 -18.34 1.72
CA THR A 140 -10.31 -17.38 2.68
C THR A 140 -8.83 -17.64 2.93
N ARG A 141 -8.01 -16.67 2.64
CA ARG A 141 -6.56 -16.68 2.80
C ARG A 141 -6.12 -15.44 3.56
N PRO A 142 -4.95 -15.42 4.19
CA PRO A 142 -4.41 -14.24 4.83
C PRO A 142 -4.03 -13.16 3.80
N ILE A 143 -5.03 -12.52 3.23
CA ILE A 143 -4.90 -11.44 2.26
C ILE A 143 -5.74 -10.25 2.71
N VAL A 144 -5.15 -9.07 2.71
CA VAL A 144 -5.84 -7.78 2.92
C VAL A 144 -5.61 -6.92 1.68
N SER A 145 -6.64 -6.22 1.23
CA SER A 145 -6.54 -5.29 0.12
C SER A 145 -6.55 -3.85 0.61
N ILE A 146 -5.81 -2.99 -0.07
CA ILE A 146 -5.78 -1.54 0.15
C ILE A 146 -6.37 -0.84 -1.06
N GLU A 147 -7.38 0.00 -0.84
CA GLU A 147 -8.02 0.84 -1.88
C GLU A 147 -8.49 0.04 -3.11
N ARG A 148 -8.85 -1.25 -2.94
CA ARG A 148 -9.21 -2.11 -4.05
C ARG A 148 -10.10 -3.28 -3.63
N PHE A 149 -11.07 -3.63 -4.49
CA PHE A 149 -11.88 -4.84 -4.35
C PHE A 149 -11.31 -5.97 -5.21
N VAL A 150 -10.68 -6.97 -4.60
CA VAL A 150 -10.08 -8.11 -5.31
C VAL A 150 -10.87 -9.40 -5.18
N GLY A 151 -11.72 -9.53 -4.16
CA GLY A 151 -12.57 -10.70 -3.93
C GLY A 151 -13.56 -10.47 -2.78
N LYS A 152 -14.70 -11.14 -2.82
CA LYS A 152 -15.78 -10.98 -1.83
C LYS A 152 -15.39 -11.29 -0.38
N GLN A 153 -14.39 -12.15 -0.19
CA GLN A 153 -13.94 -12.62 1.13
C GLN A 153 -12.65 -11.94 1.60
N ILE A 154 -12.08 -11.04 0.80
CA ILE A 154 -10.86 -10.33 1.12
C ILE A 154 -11.23 -8.97 1.73
N PRO A 155 -10.88 -8.72 3.00
CA PRO A 155 -11.16 -7.45 3.61
C PRO A 155 -10.36 -6.33 2.95
N VAL A 156 -11.01 -5.17 2.81
CA VAL A 156 -10.43 -3.97 2.23
C VAL A 156 -10.23 -2.93 3.33
N VAL A 157 -9.08 -2.32 3.36
CA VAL A 157 -8.85 -1.07 4.08
C VAL A 157 -8.86 0.05 3.05
N SER A 158 -9.77 0.98 3.20
CA SER A 158 -9.94 2.12 2.31
C SER A 158 -10.08 3.42 3.08
N SER A 159 -9.77 4.53 2.42
CA SER A 159 -10.20 5.85 2.87
C SER A 159 -11.67 6.11 2.46
N ASP A 160 -12.32 7.08 3.09
CA ASP A 160 -13.65 7.53 2.66
C ASP A 160 -13.52 8.39 1.40
N ASN A 161 -13.42 7.69 0.27
CA ASN A 161 -13.20 8.28 -1.04
C ASN A 161 -14.37 9.16 -1.48
N TYR A 162 -15.63 8.80 -1.12
CA TYR A 162 -16.78 9.64 -1.46
C TYR A 162 -16.72 10.96 -0.71
N GLN A 163 -16.51 10.92 0.61
CA GLN A 163 -16.38 12.12 1.41
C GLN A 163 -15.19 12.98 0.97
N GLY A 164 -14.08 12.35 0.59
CA GLY A 164 -12.91 13.05 0.05
C GLY A 164 -13.23 13.80 -1.24
N GLY A 165 -13.95 13.18 -2.17
CA GLY A 165 -14.43 13.82 -3.38
C GLY A 165 -15.39 14.98 -3.09
N LEU A 166 -16.33 14.80 -2.15
CA LEU A 166 -17.23 15.88 -1.71
C LEU A 166 -16.44 17.08 -1.17
N LEU A 167 -15.47 16.85 -0.28
CA LEU A 167 -14.64 17.91 0.30
C LEU A 167 -13.88 18.67 -0.78
N ALA A 168 -13.22 17.98 -1.71
CA ALA A 168 -12.44 18.58 -2.78
C ALA A 168 -13.30 19.49 -3.69
N VAL A 169 -14.43 18.96 -4.16
CA VAL A 169 -15.30 19.69 -5.09
C VAL A 169 -16.03 20.82 -4.38
N GLN A 170 -16.49 20.61 -3.14
CA GLN A 170 -17.11 21.67 -2.35
C GLN A 170 -16.16 22.84 -2.08
N ARG A 171 -14.86 22.55 -1.88
CA ARG A 171 -13.83 23.58 -1.74
C ARG A 171 -13.77 24.45 -3.00
N LEU A 172 -13.65 23.85 -4.18
CA LEU A 172 -13.61 24.57 -5.45
C LEU A 172 -14.88 25.38 -5.70
N LEU A 173 -16.05 24.83 -5.38
CA LEU A 173 -17.32 25.54 -5.50
C LEU A 173 -17.40 26.74 -4.55
N ASN A 174 -16.96 26.59 -3.30
CA ASN A 174 -16.95 27.67 -2.30
C ASN A 174 -15.97 28.80 -2.69
N ASP A 175 -14.89 28.46 -3.38
CA ASP A 175 -13.91 29.41 -3.91
C ASP A 175 -14.39 30.07 -5.22
N GLY A 176 -15.62 29.81 -5.64
CA GLY A 176 -16.28 30.46 -6.77
C GLY A 176 -16.01 29.84 -8.14
N CYS A 177 -15.33 28.71 -8.21
CA CYS A 177 -15.07 28.02 -9.49
C CYS A 177 -16.38 27.65 -10.19
N LYS A 178 -16.45 27.91 -11.50
CA LYS A 178 -17.63 27.65 -12.34
C LYS A 178 -17.44 26.46 -13.28
N HIS A 179 -16.24 26.27 -13.76
CA HIS A 179 -15.85 25.22 -14.73
C HIS A 179 -14.85 24.27 -14.09
N ILE A 180 -15.38 23.31 -13.33
CA ILE A 180 -14.57 22.36 -12.57
C ILE A 180 -14.41 21.08 -13.38
N ILE A 181 -13.16 20.64 -13.55
CA ILE A 181 -12.81 19.38 -14.22
C ILE A 181 -12.21 18.42 -13.18
N HIS A 182 -12.53 17.14 -13.32
CA HIS A 182 -11.93 16.06 -12.54
C HIS A 182 -10.96 15.26 -13.39
N THR A 183 -9.85 14.80 -12.82
CA THR A 183 -9.04 13.73 -13.42
C THR A 183 -9.21 12.44 -12.64
N ASN A 184 -9.26 11.31 -13.32
CA ASN A 184 -9.40 10.00 -12.67
C ASN A 184 -8.71 8.92 -13.50
N TYR A 185 -8.55 7.75 -12.92
CA TYR A 185 -8.14 6.55 -13.66
C TYR A 185 -9.25 6.08 -14.64
N PRO A 186 -8.89 5.29 -15.67
CA PRO A 186 -9.90 4.66 -16.53
C PRO A 186 -10.90 3.83 -15.71
N ILE A 187 -12.20 3.97 -15.98
CA ILE A 187 -13.35 3.44 -15.20
C ILE A 187 -13.46 1.89 -15.23
N ASN A 188 -12.50 1.19 -15.78
CA ASN A 188 -12.53 -0.27 -15.84
C ASN A 188 -12.04 -1.00 -14.57
N LEU A 189 -11.72 -0.25 -13.52
CA LEU A 189 -11.21 -0.77 -12.25
C LEU A 189 -12.29 -0.63 -11.18
N VAL A 190 -12.84 -1.73 -10.67
CA VAL A 190 -13.72 -1.70 -9.50
C VAL A 190 -12.88 -1.38 -8.27
N SER A 191 -12.86 -0.11 -7.89
CA SER A 191 -12.02 0.42 -6.83
C SER A 191 -12.79 1.46 -6.01
N PRO A 192 -12.52 1.62 -4.70
CA PRO A 192 -13.08 2.73 -3.92
C PRO A 192 -12.82 4.12 -4.51
N ASN A 193 -11.79 4.27 -5.34
CA ASN A 193 -11.47 5.53 -6.03
C ASN A 193 -12.59 6.02 -6.97
N GLU A 194 -13.41 5.10 -7.52
CA GLU A 194 -14.59 5.49 -8.33
C GLU A 194 -15.55 6.38 -7.54
N LEU A 195 -15.57 6.23 -6.22
CA LEU A 195 -16.41 7.06 -5.34
C LEU A 195 -15.97 8.53 -5.34
N ARG A 196 -14.71 8.86 -5.64
CA ARG A 196 -14.25 10.26 -5.82
C ARG A 196 -14.94 10.90 -7.02
N GLN A 197 -14.94 10.18 -8.15
CA GLN A 197 -15.62 10.63 -9.35
C GLN A 197 -17.14 10.73 -9.13
N GLN A 198 -17.75 9.75 -8.49
CA GLN A 198 -19.19 9.80 -8.17
C GLN A 198 -19.53 11.04 -7.33
N ALA A 199 -18.75 11.33 -6.30
CA ALA A 199 -18.93 12.51 -5.47
C ALA A 199 -18.83 13.83 -6.28
N TYR A 200 -17.85 13.89 -7.19
CA TYR A 200 -17.70 15.00 -8.12
C TYR A 200 -18.93 15.15 -9.04
N GLU A 201 -19.36 14.08 -9.68
CA GLU A 201 -20.52 14.08 -10.59
C GLU A 201 -21.80 14.46 -9.85
N ASP A 202 -22.01 13.93 -8.64
CA ASP A 202 -23.18 14.23 -7.81
C ASP A 202 -23.24 15.74 -7.45
N LEU A 203 -22.11 16.34 -7.06
CA LEU A 203 -22.06 17.77 -6.76
C LEU A 203 -22.24 18.63 -8.01
N MET A 204 -21.58 18.31 -9.12
CA MET A 204 -21.76 19.05 -10.37
C MET A 204 -23.21 19.02 -10.82
N ASN A 205 -23.87 17.86 -10.78
CA ASN A 205 -25.28 17.70 -11.13
C ASN A 205 -26.21 18.50 -10.20
N ARG A 206 -25.96 18.50 -8.87
CA ARG A 206 -26.73 19.31 -7.90
C ARG A 206 -26.63 20.82 -8.17
N HIS A 207 -25.50 21.26 -8.72
CA HIS A 207 -25.27 22.64 -9.12
C HIS A 207 -25.65 22.93 -10.58
N HIS A 208 -26.36 22.01 -11.26
CA HIS A 208 -26.78 22.11 -12.66
C HIS A 208 -25.60 22.35 -13.62
N ARG A 209 -24.43 21.77 -13.32
CA ARG A 209 -23.20 21.86 -14.13
C ARG A 209 -22.90 20.51 -14.74
N LYS A 210 -22.42 20.51 -15.99
CA LYS A 210 -22.04 19.29 -16.68
C LYS A 210 -20.70 18.76 -16.11
N PRO A 211 -20.63 17.54 -15.57
CA PRO A 211 -19.37 16.96 -15.15
C PRO A 211 -18.48 16.63 -16.34
N ILE A 212 -17.19 16.88 -16.20
CA ILE A 212 -16.15 16.61 -17.21
C ILE A 212 -15.00 15.90 -16.50
N THR A 213 -14.70 14.66 -16.93
CA THR A 213 -13.60 13.87 -16.36
C THR A 213 -12.60 13.49 -17.45
N TYR A 214 -11.32 13.72 -17.19
CA TYR A 214 -10.21 13.26 -18.02
C TYR A 214 -9.59 12.02 -17.40
N SER A 215 -9.55 10.93 -18.18
CA SER A 215 -8.92 9.69 -17.72
C SER A 215 -7.41 9.74 -17.95
N VAL A 216 -6.65 9.46 -16.89
CA VAL A 216 -5.19 9.44 -16.90
C VAL A 216 -4.74 8.14 -16.23
N SER A 217 -4.12 7.24 -17.01
CA SER A 217 -3.59 6.02 -16.45
C SER A 217 -2.36 6.33 -15.58
N PHE A 218 -2.23 5.63 -14.45
CA PHE A 218 -1.11 5.89 -13.53
C PHE A 218 0.20 5.22 -14.00
N ASP A 219 0.13 4.25 -14.92
CA ASP A 219 1.25 3.49 -15.46
C ASP A 219 1.89 4.10 -16.72
N VAL A 220 1.40 5.26 -17.14
CA VAL A 220 1.98 6.01 -18.26
C VAL A 220 3.02 7.01 -17.77
N SER A 221 3.92 7.42 -18.67
CA SER A 221 4.96 8.40 -18.37
C SER A 221 4.37 9.78 -18.04
N ASP A 222 5.15 10.61 -17.34
CA ASP A 222 4.73 11.98 -17.05
C ASP A 222 4.49 12.79 -18.33
N GLU A 223 5.27 12.54 -19.40
CA GLU A 223 5.05 13.18 -20.70
C GLU A 223 3.70 12.82 -21.32
N GLU A 224 3.26 11.58 -21.14
CA GLU A 224 1.94 11.15 -21.61
C GLU A 224 0.82 11.76 -20.79
N LYS A 225 0.96 11.83 -19.46
CA LYS A 225 0.02 12.54 -18.57
C LYS A 225 -0.08 14.01 -18.96
N GLU A 226 1.04 14.68 -19.18
CA GLU A 226 1.06 16.07 -19.63
C GLU A 226 0.38 16.29 -20.98
N ARG A 227 0.49 15.33 -21.92
CA ARG A 227 -0.27 15.42 -23.19
C ARG A 227 -1.77 15.46 -22.95
N VAL A 228 -2.27 14.64 -22.00
CA VAL A 228 -3.69 14.66 -21.61
C VAL A 228 -4.05 16.01 -20.96
N PHE A 229 -3.22 16.54 -20.08
CA PHE A 229 -3.48 17.83 -19.42
C PHE A 229 -3.40 19.01 -20.43
N ARG A 230 -2.46 19.00 -21.36
CA ARG A 230 -2.44 19.99 -22.46
C ARG A 230 -3.69 19.90 -23.34
N LYS A 231 -4.19 18.70 -23.61
CA LYS A 231 -5.46 18.49 -24.32
C LYS A 231 -6.61 19.09 -23.52
N MET A 232 -6.69 18.82 -22.22
CA MET A 232 -7.71 19.37 -21.31
C MET A 232 -7.76 20.90 -21.36
N PHE A 233 -6.63 21.59 -21.24
CA PHE A 233 -6.58 23.06 -21.29
C PHE A 233 -6.91 23.63 -22.67
N ARG A 234 -6.65 22.92 -23.78
CA ARG A 234 -7.05 23.35 -25.11
C ARG A 234 -8.54 23.20 -25.35
N GLU A 235 -9.14 22.11 -24.87
CA GLU A 235 -10.57 21.82 -25.04
C GLU A 235 -11.44 22.64 -24.10
N HIS A 236 -10.89 23.02 -22.95
CA HIS A 236 -11.57 23.77 -21.87
C HIS A 236 -10.76 25.00 -21.45
N PRO A 237 -10.62 26.00 -22.32
CA PRO A 237 -9.90 27.22 -21.96
C PRO A 237 -10.60 28.00 -20.84
N GLU A 238 -11.88 27.72 -20.57
CA GLU A 238 -12.67 28.31 -19.47
C GLU A 238 -12.46 27.68 -18.11
N VAL A 239 -11.69 26.55 -17.99
CA VAL A 239 -11.51 25.85 -16.74
C VAL A 239 -10.89 26.75 -15.66
N ASP A 240 -11.54 26.80 -14.49
CA ASP A 240 -11.14 27.63 -13.35
C ASP A 240 -10.95 26.81 -12.05
N GLY A 241 -11.31 25.54 -12.07
CA GLY A 241 -11.11 24.60 -10.97
C GLY A 241 -10.75 23.19 -11.44
N ILE A 242 -9.78 22.54 -10.79
CA ILE A 242 -9.43 21.15 -11.09
C ILE A 242 -9.37 20.35 -9.80
N PHE A 243 -10.13 19.27 -9.74
CA PHE A 243 -9.97 18.21 -8.75
C PHE A 243 -9.11 17.11 -9.36
N ALA A 244 -7.84 17.05 -9.00
CA ALA A 244 -6.90 16.04 -9.45
C ALA A 244 -7.06 14.75 -8.64
N ASP A 245 -6.94 13.62 -9.31
CA ASP A 245 -7.05 12.27 -8.72
C ASP A 245 -5.97 11.96 -7.67
N ASN A 246 -4.81 12.63 -7.77
CA ASN A 246 -3.73 12.55 -6.80
C ASN A 246 -2.83 13.79 -6.83
N ASP A 247 -1.96 13.94 -5.83
CA ASP A 247 -1.07 15.09 -5.67
C ASP A 247 -0.01 15.21 -6.76
N THR A 248 0.47 14.07 -7.26
CA THR A 248 1.45 14.05 -8.36
C THR A 248 0.85 14.64 -9.62
N ASN A 249 -0.37 14.22 -9.98
CA ASN A 249 -1.09 14.77 -11.11
C ASN A 249 -1.49 16.24 -10.88
N ALA A 250 -1.85 16.63 -9.65
CA ALA A 250 -2.08 18.04 -9.31
C ALA A 250 -0.85 18.90 -9.63
N SER A 251 0.34 18.45 -9.24
CA SER A 251 1.61 19.15 -9.52
C SER A 251 1.90 19.23 -11.01
N LEU A 252 1.65 18.16 -11.78
CA LEU A 252 1.79 18.16 -13.25
C LEU A 252 0.80 19.13 -13.91
N ILE A 253 -0.46 19.14 -13.43
CA ILE A 253 -1.51 20.06 -13.93
C ILE A 253 -1.10 21.52 -13.69
N ILE A 254 -0.60 21.85 -12.50
CA ILE A 254 -0.11 23.20 -12.20
C ILE A 254 1.04 23.59 -13.13
N ARG A 255 1.98 22.65 -13.38
CA ARG A 255 3.10 22.86 -14.29
C ARG A 255 2.63 23.12 -15.72
N VAL A 256 1.73 22.27 -16.25
CA VAL A 256 1.16 22.43 -17.60
C VAL A 256 0.31 23.69 -17.69
N GLY A 257 -0.45 24.05 -16.66
CA GLY A 257 -1.27 25.28 -16.62
C GLY A 257 -0.46 26.53 -16.91
N LYS A 258 0.79 26.61 -16.44
CA LYS A 258 1.71 27.74 -16.75
C LYS A 258 1.97 27.89 -18.25
N GLU A 259 2.00 26.79 -19.03
CA GLU A 259 2.16 26.84 -20.49
C GLU A 259 0.95 27.53 -21.18
N PHE A 260 -0.20 27.52 -20.50
CA PHE A 260 -1.45 28.16 -20.93
C PHE A 260 -1.71 29.50 -20.22
N ASN A 261 -0.67 30.12 -19.64
CA ASN A 261 -0.74 31.36 -18.89
C ASN A 261 -1.75 31.31 -17.73
N ARG A 262 -1.90 30.15 -17.08
CA ARG A 262 -2.74 30.01 -15.89
C ARG A 262 -1.94 30.28 -14.64
N HIS A 263 -2.53 31.05 -13.73
CA HIS A 263 -1.97 31.41 -12.44
C HIS A 263 -2.78 30.77 -11.31
N VAL A 264 -2.11 29.93 -10.54
CA VAL A 264 -2.71 29.29 -9.37
C VAL A 264 -2.34 30.10 -8.13
N PRO A 265 -3.31 30.52 -7.30
CA PRO A 265 -4.75 30.23 -7.35
C PRO A 265 -5.61 31.26 -8.09
N ASP A 266 -5.04 32.31 -8.72
CA ASP A 266 -5.74 33.53 -9.15
C ASP A 266 -6.87 33.22 -10.17
N ASP A 267 -6.56 32.52 -11.25
CA ASP A 267 -7.49 32.18 -12.33
C ASP A 267 -7.69 30.68 -12.53
N LEU A 268 -6.93 29.85 -11.79
CA LEU A 268 -7.06 28.38 -11.75
C LEU A 268 -6.85 27.89 -10.32
N LYS A 269 -7.80 27.14 -9.78
CA LYS A 269 -7.66 26.49 -8.48
C LYS A 269 -7.48 24.99 -8.64
N VAL A 270 -6.61 24.41 -7.84
CA VAL A 270 -6.29 22.99 -7.92
C VAL A 270 -6.36 22.34 -6.54
N VAL A 271 -7.11 21.26 -6.43
CA VAL A 271 -7.16 20.41 -5.24
C VAL A 271 -6.62 19.03 -5.62
N GLY A 272 -5.63 18.56 -4.86
CA GLY A 272 -5.05 17.23 -4.98
C GLY A 272 -5.75 16.18 -4.11
N TYR A 273 -5.16 15.00 -4.09
CA TYR A 273 -5.57 13.87 -3.25
C TYR A 273 -4.34 13.05 -2.87
N ASP A 274 -4.37 12.38 -1.75
CA ASP A 274 -3.42 11.55 -1.04
C ASP A 274 -2.82 12.24 0.18
N GLY A 275 -2.27 13.46 0.04
CA GLY A 275 -1.70 14.24 1.13
C GLY A 275 -0.54 13.56 1.83
N ALA A 276 0.27 12.78 1.10
CA ALA A 276 1.43 12.10 1.64
C ALA A 276 2.46 13.09 2.21
N ASN A 277 3.20 12.68 3.24
CA ASN A 277 4.13 13.56 3.96
C ASN A 277 5.18 14.20 3.04
N ILE A 278 5.74 13.41 2.11
CA ILE A 278 6.75 13.93 1.18
C ILE A 278 6.16 14.97 0.23
N THR A 279 4.94 14.75 -0.26
CA THR A 279 4.23 15.71 -1.13
C THR A 279 4.00 17.02 -0.40
N ARG A 280 3.49 16.97 0.85
CA ARG A 280 3.27 18.17 1.68
C ARG A 280 4.56 18.90 2.04
N THR A 281 5.69 18.20 2.04
CA THR A 281 7.00 18.83 2.26
C THR A 281 7.51 19.53 1.01
N LEU A 282 7.33 18.91 -0.16
CA LEU A 282 7.86 19.42 -1.44
C LEU A 282 6.92 20.45 -2.10
N SER A 283 5.61 20.34 -1.87
CA SER A 283 4.57 21.22 -2.39
C SER A 283 3.65 21.68 -1.26
N PRO A 284 4.16 22.46 -0.29
CA PRO A 284 3.40 22.90 0.88
C PRO A 284 2.23 23.82 0.52
N GLU A 285 2.25 24.41 -0.66
CA GLU A 285 1.18 25.25 -1.23
C GLU A 285 -0.03 24.43 -1.72
N LEU A 286 0.11 23.11 -1.93
CA LEU A 286 -0.96 22.30 -2.49
C LEU A 286 -2.08 22.04 -1.49
N THR A 287 -3.28 22.51 -1.80
CA THR A 287 -4.51 22.09 -1.13
C THR A 287 -4.82 20.65 -1.55
N THR A 288 -5.00 19.75 -0.60
CA THR A 288 -5.18 18.32 -0.90
C THR A 288 -6.07 17.62 0.11
N ILE A 289 -6.67 16.51 -0.30
CA ILE A 289 -7.35 15.58 0.59
C ILE A 289 -6.32 14.58 1.14
N GLN A 290 -6.08 14.64 2.43
CA GLN A 290 -5.15 13.73 3.09
C GLN A 290 -5.83 12.40 3.44
N GLN A 291 -5.28 11.32 2.94
CA GLN A 291 -5.61 9.96 3.37
C GLN A 291 -4.94 9.65 4.73
N PRO A 292 -5.59 8.89 5.60
CA PRO A 292 -5.04 8.51 6.91
C PRO A 292 -4.04 7.35 6.79
N ILE A 293 -2.91 7.55 6.06
CA ILE A 293 -1.96 6.49 5.69
C ILE A 293 -1.44 5.70 6.91
N PRO A 294 -1.04 6.33 8.03
CA PRO A 294 -0.59 5.57 9.21
C PRO A 294 -1.69 4.69 9.81
N GLU A 295 -2.93 5.17 9.86
CA GLU A 295 -4.09 4.42 10.34
C GLU A 295 -4.47 3.29 9.38
N MET A 296 -4.38 3.53 8.07
CA MET A 296 -4.57 2.49 7.04
C MET A 296 -3.57 1.35 7.22
N ALA A 297 -2.29 1.67 7.40
CA ALA A 297 -1.25 0.67 7.68
C ALA A 297 -1.53 -0.11 8.97
N THR A 298 -1.93 0.58 10.04
CA THR A 298 -2.29 -0.05 11.32
C THR A 298 -3.43 -1.05 11.13
N LYS A 299 -4.52 -0.63 10.48
CA LYS A 299 -5.68 -1.49 10.24
C LYS A 299 -5.34 -2.65 9.32
N ALA A 300 -4.56 -2.45 8.27
CA ALA A 300 -4.16 -3.52 7.38
C ALA A 300 -3.35 -4.61 8.09
N VAL A 301 -2.42 -4.22 8.97
CA VAL A 301 -1.64 -5.15 9.79
C VAL A 301 -2.55 -5.90 10.76
N GLU A 302 -3.44 -5.19 11.48
CA GLU A 302 -4.39 -5.81 12.42
C GLU A 302 -5.28 -6.87 11.73
N LEU A 303 -5.84 -6.54 10.56
CA LEU A 303 -6.68 -7.45 9.80
C LEU A 303 -5.89 -8.65 9.28
N LEU A 304 -4.67 -8.41 8.75
CA LEU A 304 -3.85 -9.49 8.24
C LEU A 304 -3.45 -10.48 9.33
N LEU A 305 -3.07 -10.01 10.52
CA LEU A 305 -2.73 -10.88 11.64
C LEU A 305 -3.92 -11.71 12.11
N GLN A 306 -5.12 -11.14 12.13
CA GLN A 306 -6.35 -11.89 12.42
C GLN A 306 -6.56 -13.04 11.43
N LEU A 307 -6.32 -12.80 10.14
CA LEU A 307 -6.42 -13.83 9.10
C LEU A 307 -5.32 -14.89 9.22
N ILE A 308 -4.08 -14.49 9.55
CA ILE A 308 -2.95 -15.41 9.80
C ILE A 308 -3.25 -16.32 11.01
N ASP A 309 -3.93 -15.79 12.02
CA ASP A 309 -4.34 -16.54 13.22
C ASP A 309 -5.63 -17.37 12.98
N GLY A 310 -6.14 -17.41 11.74
CA GLY A 310 -7.24 -18.30 11.32
C GLY A 310 -8.64 -17.73 11.50
N LYS A 311 -8.80 -16.42 11.79
CA LYS A 311 -10.13 -15.79 11.78
C LYS A 311 -10.66 -15.69 10.35
N THR A 312 -11.93 -16.00 10.16
CA THR A 312 -12.57 -16.05 8.82
C THR A 312 -13.55 -14.92 8.56
N ASP A 313 -14.07 -14.27 9.59
CA ASP A 313 -15.02 -13.16 9.48
C ASP A 313 -14.34 -11.83 9.83
N VAL A 314 -13.37 -11.45 9.00
CA VAL A 314 -12.65 -10.17 9.14
C VAL A 314 -13.32 -9.15 8.20
N LYS A 315 -13.78 -8.03 8.76
CA LYS A 315 -14.53 -7.01 8.02
C LYS A 315 -13.61 -5.95 7.41
N SER A 316 -14.02 -5.43 6.26
CA SER A 316 -13.42 -4.24 5.65
C SER A 316 -13.57 -3.01 6.56
N VAL A 317 -12.66 -2.07 6.43
CA VAL A 317 -12.63 -0.83 7.21
C VAL A 317 -12.49 0.36 6.25
N THR A 318 -13.35 1.36 6.44
CA THR A 318 -13.25 2.65 5.77
C THR A 318 -12.84 3.71 6.80
N LEU A 319 -11.81 4.48 6.51
CA LEU A 319 -11.21 5.47 7.40
C LEU A 319 -11.52 6.89 6.90
N PRO A 320 -11.78 7.84 7.82
CA PRO A 320 -12.09 9.21 7.43
C PRO A 320 -10.87 9.90 6.82
N VAL A 321 -11.12 10.76 5.85
CA VAL A 321 -10.13 11.66 5.25
C VAL A 321 -10.28 13.07 5.80
N LYS A 322 -9.30 13.92 5.57
CA LYS A 322 -9.38 15.35 5.92
C LYS A 322 -8.82 16.22 4.81
N MET A 323 -9.35 17.43 4.68
CA MET A 323 -8.75 18.43 3.81
C MET A 323 -7.57 19.10 4.50
N ILE A 324 -6.48 19.22 3.78
CA ILE A 324 -5.36 20.12 4.11
C ILE A 324 -5.51 21.36 3.25
N ASN A 325 -5.94 22.43 3.87
CA ASN A 325 -6.08 23.72 3.20
C ASN A 325 -4.70 24.37 3.02
N SER A 326 -4.46 24.85 1.82
CA SER A 326 -3.28 25.64 1.49
C SER A 326 -3.62 26.69 0.42
N THR A 327 -2.68 27.09 -0.42
CA THR A 327 -2.84 28.26 -1.28
C THR A 327 -3.30 27.97 -2.70
N THR A 328 -3.32 26.71 -3.15
CA THR A 328 -3.78 26.38 -4.52
C THR A 328 -5.30 26.35 -4.69
N ALA A 329 -6.04 26.34 -3.59
CA ALA A 329 -7.50 26.45 -3.58
C ALA A 329 -8.00 26.87 -2.20
#